data_f094bed64e20ad499f3d6f1ff138bb41
#
_entry.id   f094bed64e20ad499f3d6f1ff138bb41
#
_cell.length_a   1.000
_cell.length_b   1.000
_cell.length_c   1.000
_cell.angle_alpha   90.00
_cell.angle_beta   90.00
_cell.angle_gamma   90.00
#
_symmetry.space_group_name_H-M   'P 1'
#
loop_
_entity.id
_entity.type
_entity.pdbx_description
1 polymer ?
#
loop_
_entity_poly.entity_id
_entity_poly.type
_entity_poly.pdbx_seq_one_letter_code
_entity_poly.pdbx_strand_id
1 'polypeptide(L)'
;MKVFVIDNGGQWTHREWRVLKYLEVETEIVANTTPLSDLADVHGLVLSGGAPRVGLDASQMGRNAEYISEAPYPILGICAGHQFMALILGGDAKPAKVPEFGKAELTVDDEDDLFRGLPRTFDVWESHNDEVTKLPPNFILLAHSNNCAIQAMKSLEKPLYGVQFHPEVEHTQHGYEIFKNFLKVCGEWK
;
A
#
# COMPACT_ATOMS: atom_id res chain seq x y z
N MET A 1 -1.63 16.03 11.83
CA MET A 1 -0.92 15.02 11.04
C MET A 1 -1.22 15.26 9.58
N LYS A 2 -0.23 15.16 8.71
CA LYS A 2 -0.32 15.39 7.27
C LYS A 2 0.14 14.14 6.52
N VAL A 3 -0.76 13.50 5.78
CA VAL A 3 -0.48 12.28 4.99
C VAL A 3 -1.05 12.47 3.59
N PHE A 4 -0.19 12.42 2.57
CA PHE A 4 -0.58 12.66 1.19
C PHE A 4 -0.75 11.36 0.40
N VAL A 5 -1.60 11.42 -0.62
CA VAL A 5 -1.83 10.31 -1.55
C VAL A 5 -1.09 10.62 -2.85
N ILE A 6 -0.19 9.75 -3.24
CA ILE A 6 0.53 9.80 -4.52
C ILE A 6 -0.34 9.15 -5.59
N ASP A 7 -0.72 9.92 -6.61
CA ASP A 7 -1.59 9.45 -7.69
C ASP A 7 -0.80 8.66 -8.75
N ASN A 8 -0.97 7.35 -8.76
CA ASN A 8 -0.42 6.45 -9.77
C ASN A 8 -1.44 6.14 -10.90
N GLY A 9 -2.49 6.95 -11.05
CA GLY A 9 -3.51 6.79 -12.08
C GLY A 9 -4.54 5.70 -11.75
N GLY A 10 -4.74 5.42 -10.47
CA GLY A 10 -5.71 4.44 -9.99
C GLY A 10 -7.15 4.96 -10.02
N GLN A 11 -8.09 4.06 -10.33
CA GLN A 11 -9.52 4.41 -10.32
C GLN A 11 -10.05 4.76 -8.92
N TRP A 12 -9.36 4.38 -7.84
CA TRP A 12 -9.78 4.59 -6.46
C TRP A 12 -8.89 5.53 -5.65
N THR A 13 -7.92 6.21 -6.27
CA THR A 13 -7.06 7.22 -5.61
C THR A 13 -7.89 8.26 -4.81
N HIS A 14 -9.02 8.70 -5.34
CA HIS A 14 -9.92 9.59 -4.62
C HIS A 14 -10.59 8.95 -3.39
N ARG A 15 -10.76 7.62 -3.36
CA ARG A 15 -11.29 6.92 -2.18
C ARG A 15 -10.27 6.87 -1.06
N GLU A 16 -9.00 6.64 -1.37
CA GLU A 16 -7.89 6.69 -0.41
C GLU A 16 -7.84 8.06 0.27
N TRP A 17 -7.87 9.14 -0.53
CA TRP A 17 -7.95 10.51 -0.03
C TRP A 17 -9.21 10.75 0.84
N ARG A 18 -10.38 10.23 0.44
CA ARG A 18 -11.63 10.36 1.21
C ARG A 18 -11.54 9.68 2.57
N VAL A 19 -10.94 8.50 2.64
CA VAL A 19 -10.73 7.79 3.91
C VAL A 19 -9.88 8.64 4.84
N LEU A 20 -8.76 9.19 4.37
CA LEU A 20 -7.90 10.08 5.17
C LEU A 20 -8.65 11.34 5.62
N LYS A 21 -9.46 11.96 4.76
CA LYS A 21 -10.33 13.09 5.13
C LYS A 21 -11.34 12.72 6.20
N TYR A 22 -11.98 11.56 6.07
CA TYR A 22 -12.93 11.06 7.07
C TYR A 22 -12.25 10.81 8.43
N LEU A 23 -10.99 10.42 8.41
CA LEU A 23 -10.15 10.23 9.61
C LEU A 23 -9.52 11.54 10.11
N GLU A 24 -9.98 12.69 9.62
CA GLU A 24 -9.56 14.04 10.04
C GLU A 24 -8.06 14.32 9.82
N VAL A 25 -7.45 13.68 8.82
CA VAL A 25 -6.06 13.90 8.42
C VAL A 25 -5.98 15.04 7.40
N GLU A 26 -5.00 15.92 7.56
CA GLU A 26 -4.64 16.87 6.50
C GLU A 26 -4.04 16.08 5.33
N THR A 27 -4.72 16.12 4.18
CA THR A 27 -4.37 15.26 3.04
C THR A 27 -4.66 15.93 1.71
N GLU A 28 -3.82 15.64 0.74
CA GLU A 28 -3.94 16.03 -0.66
C GLU A 28 -3.64 14.85 -1.57
N ILE A 29 -4.19 14.87 -2.79
CA ILE A 29 -3.76 14.00 -3.89
C ILE A 29 -2.71 14.78 -4.66
N VAL A 30 -1.52 14.22 -4.78
CA VAL A 30 -0.41 14.84 -5.51
C VAL A 30 0.08 13.92 -6.63
N ALA A 31 0.58 14.51 -7.70
CA ALA A 31 1.09 13.74 -8.84
C ALA A 31 2.30 12.86 -8.41
N ASN A 32 2.42 11.69 -8.99
CA ASN A 32 3.57 10.80 -8.74
C ASN A 32 4.91 11.34 -9.27
N THR A 33 4.90 12.50 -9.90
CA THR A 33 6.08 13.25 -10.36
C THR A 33 6.49 14.37 -9.41
N THR A 34 5.75 14.58 -8.29
CA THR A 34 6.05 15.61 -7.29
C THR A 34 7.43 15.38 -6.68
N PRO A 35 8.32 16.41 -6.65
CA PRO A 35 9.63 16.28 -6.04
C PRO A 35 9.54 15.94 -4.54
N LEU A 36 10.43 15.07 -4.04
CA LEU A 36 10.45 14.71 -2.62
C LEU A 36 10.66 15.94 -1.71
N SER A 37 11.37 16.97 -2.19
CA SER A 37 11.52 18.25 -1.48
C SER A 37 10.21 18.96 -1.17
N ASP A 38 9.19 18.79 -2.02
CA ASP A 38 7.88 19.42 -1.86
C ASP A 38 6.99 18.63 -0.87
N LEU A 39 7.45 17.44 -0.47
CA LEU A 39 6.82 16.53 0.49
C LEU A 39 7.52 16.53 1.85
N ALA A 40 8.43 17.48 2.11
CA ALA A 40 9.25 17.49 3.32
C ALA A 40 8.46 17.61 4.63
N ASP A 41 7.28 18.23 4.58
CA ASP A 41 6.44 18.50 5.77
C ASP A 41 5.38 17.42 6.03
N VAL A 42 5.35 16.34 5.25
CA VAL A 42 4.38 15.26 5.47
C VAL A 42 4.86 14.28 6.54
N HIS A 43 3.92 13.57 7.14
CA HIS A 43 4.17 12.57 8.17
C HIS A 43 4.07 11.13 7.62
N GLY A 44 3.61 10.99 6.37
CA GLY A 44 3.50 9.72 5.68
C GLY A 44 2.95 9.88 4.28
N LEU A 45 3.12 8.84 3.45
CA LEU A 45 2.57 8.75 2.09
C LEU A 45 1.73 7.50 1.92
N VAL A 46 0.68 7.62 1.12
CA VAL A 46 -0.04 6.50 0.53
C VAL A 46 0.31 6.48 -0.96
N LEU A 47 0.95 5.43 -1.44
CA LEU A 47 1.19 5.21 -2.87
C LEU A 47 -0.03 4.48 -3.42
N SER A 48 -0.85 5.17 -4.20
CA SER A 48 -2.12 4.63 -4.66
C SER A 48 -1.96 3.38 -5.54
N GLY A 49 -3.05 2.65 -5.68
CA GLY A 49 -3.22 1.72 -6.79
C GLY A 49 -3.02 2.45 -8.13
N GLY A 50 -2.90 1.71 -9.22
CA GLY A 50 -2.67 2.31 -10.53
C GLY A 50 -2.98 1.37 -11.67
N ALA A 51 -3.13 1.95 -12.86
CA ALA A 51 -3.29 1.20 -14.11
C ALA A 51 -1.97 0.55 -14.62
N PRO A 52 -0.75 1.08 -14.31
CA PRO A 52 0.48 0.49 -14.83
C PRO A 52 0.67 -0.95 -14.33
N ARG A 53 1.06 -1.82 -15.25
CA ARG A 53 1.63 -3.12 -14.91
C ARG A 53 3.09 -2.91 -14.54
N VAL A 54 3.38 -2.87 -13.23
CA VAL A 54 4.66 -2.39 -12.71
C VAL A 54 5.89 -3.14 -13.24
N GLY A 55 5.72 -4.42 -13.59
CA GLY A 55 6.77 -5.22 -14.24
C GLY A 55 7.08 -4.84 -15.70
N LEU A 56 6.18 -4.11 -16.38
CA LEU A 56 6.31 -3.70 -17.79
C LEU A 56 6.41 -2.19 -17.92
N ASP A 57 5.65 -1.44 -17.12
CA ASP A 57 5.41 -0.01 -17.26
C ASP A 57 5.98 0.79 -16.07
N ALA A 58 7.09 0.32 -15.48
CA ALA A 58 7.71 0.91 -14.28
C ALA A 58 7.95 2.44 -14.40
N SER A 59 8.21 2.96 -15.62
CA SER A 59 8.39 4.38 -15.86
C SER A 59 7.15 5.23 -15.57
N GLN A 60 5.96 4.64 -15.62
CA GLN A 60 4.70 5.33 -15.31
C GLN A 60 4.50 5.54 -13.81
N MET A 61 5.30 4.87 -12.97
CA MET A 61 5.30 5.06 -11.52
C MET A 61 6.02 6.35 -11.07
N GLY A 62 6.50 7.16 -12.01
CA GLY A 62 7.09 8.45 -11.73
C GLY A 62 8.24 8.39 -10.72
N ARG A 63 8.13 9.17 -9.63
CA ARG A 63 9.14 9.25 -8.57
C ARG A 63 8.90 8.27 -7.40
N ASN A 64 7.99 7.32 -7.52
CA ASN A 64 7.72 6.38 -6.42
C ASN A 64 8.98 5.66 -5.92
N ALA A 65 9.96 5.36 -6.81
CA ALA A 65 11.23 4.75 -6.42
C ALA A 65 12.03 5.65 -5.47
N GLU A 66 12.04 6.97 -5.72
CA GLU A 66 12.68 7.97 -4.85
C GLU A 66 11.97 8.02 -3.48
N TYR A 67 10.62 8.06 -3.46
CA TYR A 67 9.88 8.06 -2.19
C TYR A 67 10.15 6.80 -1.37
N ILE A 68 10.10 5.62 -1.97
CA ILE A 68 10.35 4.34 -1.30
C ILE A 68 11.77 4.27 -0.73
N SER A 69 12.76 4.78 -1.47
CA SER A 69 14.17 4.66 -1.10
C SER A 69 14.62 5.73 -0.11
N GLU A 70 14.14 6.97 -0.24
CA GLU A 70 14.72 8.15 0.38
C GLU A 70 13.79 8.86 1.38
N ALA A 71 12.47 8.66 1.29
CA ALA A 71 11.55 9.34 2.21
C ALA A 71 11.83 8.96 3.67
N PRO A 72 11.86 9.97 4.58
CA PRO A 72 12.18 9.74 5.99
C PRO A 72 10.96 9.38 6.85
N TYR A 73 9.81 9.11 6.25
CA TYR A 73 8.53 8.86 6.93
C TYR A 73 7.85 7.59 6.42
N PRO A 74 6.82 7.08 7.15
CA PRO A 74 6.10 5.88 6.77
C PRO A 74 5.43 5.95 5.40
N ILE A 75 5.41 4.81 4.70
CA ILE A 75 4.77 4.66 3.39
C ILE A 75 3.86 3.42 3.40
N LEU A 76 2.63 3.59 2.91
CA LEU A 76 1.69 2.51 2.61
C LEU A 76 1.50 2.43 1.09
N GLY A 77 1.95 1.33 0.47
CA GLY A 77 1.67 1.03 -0.94
C GLY A 77 0.41 0.19 -1.08
N ILE A 78 -0.51 0.59 -1.97
CA ILE A 78 -1.76 -0.11 -2.25
C ILE A 78 -1.69 -0.65 -3.69
N CYS A 79 -2.00 -1.94 -3.90
CA CYS A 79 -2.06 -2.61 -5.20
C CYS A 79 -0.80 -2.33 -6.05
N ALA A 80 -0.85 -1.48 -7.06
CA ALA A 80 0.34 -1.10 -7.86
C ALA A 80 1.46 -0.50 -7.00
N GLY A 81 1.12 0.31 -5.98
CA GLY A 81 2.10 0.85 -5.02
C GLY A 81 2.80 -0.24 -4.22
N HIS A 82 2.08 -1.27 -3.80
CA HIS A 82 2.61 -2.46 -3.13
C HIS A 82 3.55 -3.26 -4.05
N GLN A 83 3.10 -3.55 -5.27
CA GLN A 83 3.88 -4.30 -6.25
C GLN A 83 5.17 -3.56 -6.64
N PHE A 84 5.08 -2.24 -6.86
CA PHE A 84 6.23 -1.42 -7.20
C PHE A 84 7.23 -1.33 -6.04
N MET A 85 6.75 -1.22 -4.80
CA MET A 85 7.59 -1.26 -3.61
C MET A 85 8.38 -2.56 -3.54
N ALA A 86 7.73 -3.70 -3.76
CA ALA A 86 8.41 -5.00 -3.79
C ALA A 86 9.50 -5.04 -4.87
N LEU A 87 9.19 -4.58 -6.08
CA LEU A 87 10.11 -4.60 -7.21
C LEU A 87 11.36 -3.74 -6.96
N ILE A 88 11.18 -2.50 -6.49
CA ILE A 88 12.28 -1.54 -6.25
C ILE A 88 13.22 -2.02 -5.15
N LEU A 89 12.71 -2.75 -4.16
CA LEU A 89 13.50 -3.22 -3.01
C LEU A 89 14.07 -4.64 -3.17
N GLY A 90 14.05 -5.20 -4.40
CA GLY A 90 14.70 -6.48 -4.71
C GLY A 90 13.83 -7.72 -4.50
N GLY A 91 12.54 -7.52 -4.33
CA GLY A 91 11.51 -8.54 -4.52
C GLY A 91 11.19 -8.78 -5.99
N ASP A 92 9.98 -9.28 -6.25
CA ASP A 92 9.51 -9.54 -7.62
C ASP A 92 8.00 -9.39 -7.72
N ALA A 93 7.50 -8.85 -8.83
CA ALA A 93 6.09 -8.72 -9.13
C ALA A 93 5.82 -9.21 -10.57
N LYS A 94 4.88 -10.12 -10.72
CA LYS A 94 4.58 -10.83 -11.99
C LYS A 94 3.08 -11.05 -12.17
N PRO A 95 2.66 -11.44 -13.38
CA PRO A 95 1.30 -11.88 -13.59
C PRO A 95 0.89 -12.97 -12.59
N ALA A 96 -0.23 -12.76 -11.93
CA ALA A 96 -0.81 -13.71 -11.00
C ALA A 96 -1.16 -15.02 -11.71
N LYS A 97 -0.99 -16.15 -11.03
CA LYS A 97 -1.49 -17.44 -11.54
C LYS A 97 -3.01 -17.44 -11.64
N VAL A 98 -3.66 -16.82 -10.66
CA VAL A 98 -5.11 -16.64 -10.60
C VAL A 98 -5.35 -15.17 -10.26
N PRO A 99 -5.65 -14.30 -11.24
CA PRO A 99 -6.04 -12.93 -10.98
C PRO A 99 -7.24 -12.84 -10.04
N GLU A 100 -7.23 -11.88 -9.12
CA GLU A 100 -8.32 -11.69 -8.16
C GLU A 100 -9.09 -10.41 -8.49
N PHE A 101 -10.42 -10.56 -8.62
CA PHE A 101 -11.35 -9.45 -8.84
C PHE A 101 -12.58 -9.65 -7.98
N GLY A 102 -12.94 -8.62 -7.20
CA GLY A 102 -14.07 -8.67 -6.29
C GLY A 102 -13.64 -9.12 -4.89
N LYS A 103 -14.51 -9.87 -4.25
CA LYS A 103 -14.34 -10.32 -2.86
C LYS A 103 -13.37 -11.49 -2.76
N ALA A 104 -12.39 -11.38 -1.86
CA ALA A 104 -11.51 -12.47 -1.45
C ALA A 104 -11.43 -12.54 0.08
N GLU A 105 -11.18 -13.72 0.63
CA GLU A 105 -10.91 -13.89 2.06
C GLU A 105 -9.42 -13.68 2.31
N LEU A 106 -9.09 -12.73 3.18
CA LEU A 106 -7.76 -12.46 3.67
C LEU A 106 -7.50 -13.26 4.94
N THR A 107 -6.33 -13.89 5.03
CA THR A 107 -5.79 -14.47 6.27
C THR A 107 -4.61 -13.65 6.75
N VAL A 108 -4.70 -13.12 7.96
CA VAL A 108 -3.61 -12.39 8.63
C VAL A 108 -2.65 -13.41 9.22
N ASP A 109 -1.40 -13.40 8.78
CA ASP A 109 -0.30 -14.25 9.26
C ASP A 109 0.41 -13.61 10.45
N ASP A 110 0.62 -12.30 10.39
CA ASP A 110 1.19 -11.47 11.44
C ASP A 110 0.40 -10.16 11.54
N GLU A 111 -0.22 -9.90 12.69
CA GLU A 111 -0.99 -8.67 12.87
C GLU A 111 -0.13 -7.41 12.89
N ASP A 112 1.10 -7.50 13.43
CA ASP A 112 2.05 -6.40 13.56
C ASP A 112 1.35 -5.05 13.85
N ASP A 113 1.81 -3.96 13.22
CA ASP A 113 1.18 -2.65 13.37
C ASP A 113 -0.08 -2.52 12.53
N LEU A 114 -0.02 -2.95 11.25
CA LEU A 114 -1.04 -2.66 10.25
C LEU A 114 -2.38 -3.37 10.52
N PHE A 115 -2.32 -4.61 11.01
CA PHE A 115 -3.50 -5.44 11.31
C PHE A 115 -3.81 -5.55 12.80
N ARG A 116 -3.17 -4.73 13.63
CA ARG A 116 -3.32 -4.77 15.09
C ARG A 116 -4.78 -4.62 15.50
N GLY A 117 -5.25 -5.61 16.25
CA GLY A 117 -6.62 -5.66 16.78
C GLY A 117 -7.69 -6.05 15.76
N LEU A 118 -7.31 -6.51 14.58
CA LEU A 118 -8.24 -7.02 13.56
C LEU A 118 -8.43 -8.53 13.70
N PRO A 119 -9.54 -9.08 13.18
CA PRO A 119 -9.73 -10.53 13.10
C PRO A 119 -8.64 -11.20 12.25
N ARG A 120 -8.36 -12.47 12.55
CA ARG A 120 -7.40 -13.25 11.76
C ARG A 120 -7.85 -13.46 10.30
N THR A 121 -9.15 -13.52 10.05
CA THR A 121 -9.71 -13.67 8.70
C THR A 121 -10.84 -12.67 8.50
N PHE A 122 -10.86 -12.02 7.33
CA PHE A 122 -11.94 -11.12 6.93
C PHE A 122 -11.94 -10.93 5.40
N ASP A 123 -13.05 -10.39 4.89
CA ASP A 123 -13.23 -10.16 3.46
C ASP A 123 -12.57 -8.86 3.01
N VAL A 124 -11.84 -8.92 1.91
CA VAL A 124 -11.22 -7.77 1.24
C VAL A 124 -11.67 -7.67 -0.22
N TRP A 125 -11.50 -6.50 -0.81
CA TRP A 125 -11.80 -6.26 -2.22
C TRP A 125 -10.54 -6.22 -3.06
N GLU A 126 -10.50 -7.07 -4.08
CA GLU A 126 -9.39 -7.23 -4.99
C GLU A 126 -9.68 -6.67 -6.37
N SER A 127 -8.65 -6.21 -7.05
CA SER A 127 -8.69 -5.82 -8.46
C SER A 127 -7.28 -5.84 -9.05
N HIS A 128 -6.70 -7.03 -9.24
CA HIS A 128 -5.34 -7.14 -9.76
C HIS A 128 -5.13 -8.32 -10.72
N ASN A 129 -4.30 -8.08 -11.73
CA ASN A 129 -3.79 -9.09 -12.67
C ASN A 129 -2.38 -9.56 -12.28
N ASP A 130 -1.61 -8.72 -11.63
CA ASP A 130 -0.25 -8.98 -11.21
C ASP A 130 -0.19 -9.06 -9.69
N GLU A 131 0.77 -9.79 -9.16
CA GLU A 131 0.98 -9.99 -7.72
C GLU A 131 2.46 -9.93 -7.36
N VAL A 132 2.76 -9.64 -6.09
CA VAL A 132 4.11 -9.83 -5.55
C VAL A 132 4.36 -11.34 -5.41
N THR A 133 5.36 -11.85 -6.13
CA THR A 133 5.71 -13.28 -6.16
C THR A 133 6.91 -13.62 -5.28
N LYS A 134 7.65 -12.60 -4.85
CA LYS A 134 8.81 -12.72 -3.97
C LYS A 134 8.91 -11.48 -3.09
N LEU A 135 8.97 -11.69 -1.76
CA LEU A 135 9.24 -10.61 -0.82
C LEU A 135 10.62 -9.98 -1.06
N PRO A 136 10.75 -8.66 -0.89
CA PRO A 136 12.07 -8.03 -0.81
C PRO A 136 12.89 -8.59 0.36
N PRO A 137 14.23 -8.49 0.32
CA PRO A 137 15.07 -8.72 1.50
C PRO A 137 14.59 -7.86 2.69
N ASN A 138 14.66 -8.43 3.90
CA ASN A 138 14.25 -7.76 5.14
C ASN A 138 12.77 -7.34 5.21
N PHE A 139 11.92 -8.01 4.44
CA PHE A 139 10.47 -7.90 4.55
C PHE A 139 9.87 -9.17 5.16
N ILE A 140 8.79 -8.99 5.90
CA ILE A 140 7.96 -10.08 6.43
C ILE A 140 6.61 -10.10 5.75
N LEU A 141 6.02 -11.30 5.67
CA LEU A 141 4.65 -11.51 5.26
C LEU A 141 3.71 -11.12 6.41
N LEU A 142 2.70 -10.30 6.11
CA LEU A 142 1.66 -9.95 7.06
C LEU A 142 0.35 -10.68 6.78
N ALA A 143 0.01 -10.93 5.51
CA ALA A 143 -1.25 -11.58 5.15
C ALA A 143 -1.17 -12.24 3.76
N HIS A 144 -2.03 -13.25 3.54
CA HIS A 144 -2.23 -13.94 2.27
C HIS A 144 -3.71 -14.19 1.98
N SER A 145 -4.02 -14.53 0.72
CA SER A 145 -5.30 -15.11 0.30
C SER A 145 -5.09 -16.52 -0.26
N ASN A 146 -6.17 -17.18 -0.63
CA ASN A 146 -6.08 -18.50 -1.27
C ASN A 146 -5.33 -18.49 -2.61
N ASN A 147 -5.37 -17.37 -3.34
CA ASN A 147 -4.79 -17.25 -4.68
C ASN A 147 -3.52 -16.39 -4.72
N CYS A 148 -3.34 -15.50 -3.74
CA CYS A 148 -2.19 -14.59 -3.67
C CYS A 148 -1.43 -14.80 -2.35
N ALA A 149 -0.19 -15.28 -2.47
CA ALA A 149 0.64 -15.64 -1.31
C ALA A 149 1.16 -14.43 -0.53
N ILE A 150 1.19 -13.23 -1.14
CA ILE A 150 1.70 -12.01 -0.52
C ILE A 150 0.67 -10.89 -0.71
N GLN A 151 -0.36 -10.94 0.11
CA GLN A 151 -1.41 -9.92 0.16
C GLN A 151 -1.00 -8.69 0.96
N ALA A 152 -0.12 -8.87 1.95
CA ALA A 152 0.44 -7.75 2.69
C ALA A 152 1.86 -8.06 3.17
N MET A 153 2.68 -7.02 3.22
CA MET A 153 4.09 -7.11 3.63
C MET A 153 4.52 -5.86 4.40
N LYS A 154 5.57 -6.01 5.21
CA LYS A 154 6.21 -4.93 5.96
C LYS A 154 7.73 -5.07 5.92
N SER A 155 8.44 -3.95 5.83
CA SER A 155 9.89 -3.90 6.02
C SER A 155 10.25 -3.94 7.51
N LEU A 156 11.33 -4.67 7.85
CA LEU A 156 11.90 -4.70 9.19
C LEU A 156 12.86 -3.52 9.48
N GLU A 157 13.26 -2.79 8.45
CA GLU A 157 14.26 -1.71 8.56
C GLU A 157 13.65 -0.31 8.52
N LYS A 158 12.57 -0.15 7.75
CA LYS A 158 11.88 1.13 7.54
C LYS A 158 10.37 0.94 7.73
N PRO A 159 9.61 1.98 8.03
CA PRO A 159 8.16 1.90 8.15
C PRO A 159 7.47 1.83 6.77
N LEU A 160 7.82 0.82 5.98
CA LEU A 160 7.27 0.56 4.66
C LEU A 160 6.29 -0.61 4.73
N TYR A 161 5.07 -0.37 4.30
CA TYR A 161 3.96 -1.33 4.28
C TYR A 161 3.41 -1.44 2.88
N GLY A 162 2.98 -2.62 2.50
CA GLY A 162 2.28 -2.84 1.25
C GLY A 162 1.09 -3.77 1.42
N VAL A 163 -0.02 -3.45 0.75
CA VAL A 163 -1.21 -4.30 0.66
C VAL A 163 -1.63 -4.46 -0.80
N GLN A 164 -1.96 -5.67 -1.22
CA GLN A 164 -2.40 -5.96 -2.58
C GLN A 164 -3.86 -5.57 -2.80
N PHE A 165 -4.70 -5.81 -1.81
CA PHE A 165 -6.11 -5.47 -1.81
C PHE A 165 -6.35 -3.95 -1.63
N HIS A 166 -7.61 -3.54 -1.76
CA HIS A 166 -8.03 -2.13 -1.68
C HIS A 166 -8.75 -1.82 -0.36
N PRO A 167 -8.04 -1.35 0.69
CA PRO A 167 -8.65 -1.01 1.98
C PRO A 167 -9.57 0.21 1.92
N GLU A 168 -9.44 1.05 0.89
CA GLU A 168 -10.28 2.24 0.65
C GLU A 168 -11.65 1.92 0.06
N VAL A 169 -11.85 0.68 -0.40
CA VAL A 169 -13.09 0.24 -1.03
C VAL A 169 -14.08 -0.20 0.04
N GLU A 170 -15.32 0.25 -0.06
CA GLU A 170 -16.41 -0.02 0.90
C GLU A 170 -16.63 -1.51 1.21
N HIS A 171 -16.34 -2.38 0.26
CA HIS A 171 -16.51 -3.83 0.42
C HIS A 171 -15.36 -4.52 1.17
N THR A 172 -14.26 -3.81 1.42
CA THR A 172 -13.19 -4.30 2.30
C THR A 172 -13.59 -4.11 3.75
N GLN A 173 -13.73 -5.22 4.49
CA GLN A 173 -13.96 -5.17 5.93
C GLN A 173 -12.72 -4.59 6.62
N HIS A 174 -12.94 -3.79 7.68
CA HIS A 174 -11.87 -3.17 8.47
C HIS A 174 -10.92 -2.23 7.71
N GLY A 175 -11.30 -1.75 6.52
CA GLY A 175 -10.45 -0.86 5.72
C GLY A 175 -10.07 0.43 6.47
N TYR A 176 -11.03 1.05 7.18
CA TYR A 176 -10.76 2.24 8.00
C TYR A 176 -9.80 1.96 9.16
N GLU A 177 -9.90 0.79 9.78
CA GLU A 177 -9.02 0.35 10.87
C GLU A 177 -7.58 0.18 10.38
N ILE A 178 -7.39 -0.38 9.18
CA ILE A 178 -6.07 -0.49 8.54
C ILE A 178 -5.46 0.90 8.33
N PHE A 179 -6.22 1.86 7.79
CA PHE A 179 -5.74 3.24 7.67
C PHE A 179 -5.43 3.87 9.04
N LYS A 180 -6.29 3.68 10.06
CA LYS A 180 -6.03 4.16 11.43
C LYS A 180 -4.74 3.59 12.01
N ASN A 181 -4.49 2.32 11.79
CA ASN A 181 -3.27 1.67 12.24
C ASN A 181 -2.03 2.25 11.54
N PHE A 182 -2.09 2.45 10.22
CA PHE A 182 -1.03 3.14 9.48
C PHE A 182 -0.82 4.58 10.00
N LEU A 183 -1.88 5.33 10.29
CA LEU A 183 -1.79 6.69 10.84
C LEU A 183 -1.15 6.71 12.24
N LYS A 184 -1.33 5.68 13.06
CA LYS A 184 -0.59 5.56 14.35
C LYS A 184 0.90 5.43 14.10
N VAL A 185 1.30 4.59 13.14
CA VAL A 185 2.72 4.48 12.76
C VAL A 185 3.26 5.85 12.31
N CYS A 186 2.51 6.60 11.49
CA CYS A 186 2.91 7.95 11.06
C CYS A 186 3.07 8.93 12.24
N GLY A 187 2.25 8.81 13.29
CA GLY A 187 2.33 9.65 14.48
C GLY A 187 3.44 9.29 15.45
N GLU A 188 3.88 8.03 15.45
CA GLU A 188 4.93 7.51 16.36
C GLU A 188 6.32 7.58 15.71
N TRP A 189 6.41 7.64 14.39
CA TRP A 189 7.68 7.73 13.66
C TRP A 189 8.28 9.14 13.78
N LYS A 190 9.56 9.21 14.22
CA LYS A 190 10.32 10.47 14.42
C LYS A 190 11.68 10.38 13.75
#